data_078e22f8d82af446b8facd516d325278
#
_entry.id   078e22f8d82af446b8facd516d325278
#
_cell.length_a   1.000
_cell.length_b   1.000
_cell.length_c   1.000
_cell.angle_alpha   90.00
_cell.angle_beta   90.00
_cell.angle_gamma   90.00
#
_symmetry.space_group_name_H-M   'P 1'
#
loop_
_entity.id
_entity.type
_entity.pdbx_description
1 polymer ?
#
loop_
_entity_poly.entity_id
_entity_poly.type
_entity_poly.pdbx_seq_one_letter_code
_entity_poly.pdbx_strand_id
1 'polypeptide(L)'
;VVTATGNKDIVTADHMRNMKDRAILCNIGHFDNEIQVEALRNYKWSEIKPQVHEIELPSGKRIILLAEGRLVNLGCATGHPSFVMSASFTNQVIAQIELWNNHKKYENKVYVLPKHLDEKVAMLHLKKVGAKLTKLSKEQADYISVETEGPFKPDAYRYYE
;
A
#
# COMPACT_ATOMS: atom_id res chain seq x y z
N VAL A 1 12.07 6.87 -13.86
CA VAL A 1 11.00 5.95 -14.25
C VAL A 1 10.56 5.19 -13.02
N VAL A 2 9.25 5.14 -12.75
CA VAL A 2 8.68 4.39 -11.62
C VAL A 2 7.61 3.47 -12.18
N THR A 3 7.65 2.18 -11.85
CA THR A 3 6.60 1.23 -12.19
C THR A 3 5.65 1.04 -11.00
N ALA A 4 4.36 0.96 -11.25
CA ALA A 4 3.31 0.90 -10.22
C ALA A 4 2.03 0.23 -10.74
N THR A 5 2.15 -0.78 -11.59
CA THR A 5 1.01 -1.33 -12.34
C THR A 5 0.44 -2.62 -11.74
N GLY A 6 1.20 -3.29 -10.88
CA GLY A 6 0.86 -4.62 -10.40
C GLY A 6 0.92 -5.72 -11.47
N ASN A 7 1.52 -5.42 -12.63
CA ASN A 7 1.62 -6.33 -13.76
C ASN A 7 3.07 -6.84 -13.91
N LYS A 8 3.40 -7.50 -14.99
CA LYS A 8 4.70 -8.10 -15.26
C LYS A 8 5.37 -7.43 -16.47
N ASP A 9 6.72 -7.36 -16.45
CA ASP A 9 7.58 -6.95 -17.59
C ASP A 9 7.16 -5.58 -18.18
N ILE A 10 6.79 -4.63 -17.34
CA ILE A 10 6.40 -3.27 -17.76
C ILE A 10 7.59 -2.50 -18.29
N VAL A 11 8.76 -2.66 -17.66
CA VAL A 11 10.03 -2.15 -18.17
C VAL A 11 10.90 -3.32 -18.61
N THR A 12 11.02 -3.47 -19.92
CA THR A 12 11.79 -4.53 -20.55
C THR A 12 13.25 -4.13 -20.73
N ALA A 13 14.10 -5.11 -21.08
CA ALA A 13 15.49 -4.88 -21.43
C ALA A 13 15.65 -3.86 -22.58
N ASP A 14 14.74 -3.88 -23.57
CA ASP A 14 14.76 -2.91 -24.67
C ASP A 14 14.44 -1.48 -24.19
N HIS A 15 13.47 -1.34 -23.31
CA HIS A 15 13.17 -0.04 -22.70
C HIS A 15 14.41 0.50 -21.97
N MET A 16 15.06 -0.33 -21.16
CA MET A 16 16.26 0.05 -20.41
C MET A 16 17.43 0.47 -21.30
N ARG A 17 17.67 -0.25 -22.41
CA ARG A 17 18.70 0.11 -23.41
C ARG A 17 18.44 1.48 -24.06
N ASN A 18 17.18 1.85 -24.20
CA ASN A 18 16.77 3.11 -24.84
C ASN A 18 16.63 4.29 -23.86
N MET A 19 16.75 4.07 -22.54
CA MET A 19 16.74 5.14 -21.56
C MET A 19 17.95 6.07 -21.73
N LYS A 20 17.84 7.30 -21.23
CA LYS A 20 18.99 8.21 -21.16
C LYS A 20 20.03 7.67 -20.17
N ASP A 21 21.29 8.06 -20.37
CA ASP A 21 22.37 7.73 -19.43
C ASP A 21 21.99 8.20 -18.01
N ARG A 22 22.26 7.33 -17.02
CA ARG A 22 21.94 7.51 -15.61
C ARG A 22 20.45 7.77 -15.31
N ALA A 23 19.58 7.22 -16.15
CA ALA A 23 18.16 7.20 -15.80
C ALA A 23 17.96 6.43 -14.49
N ILE A 24 17.19 7.00 -13.57
CA ILE A 24 16.81 6.36 -12.32
C ILE A 24 15.57 5.50 -12.57
N LEU A 25 15.64 4.22 -12.19
CA LEU A 25 14.60 3.23 -12.38
C LEU A 25 14.25 2.58 -11.04
N CYS A 26 12.97 2.51 -10.72
CA CYS A 26 12.49 1.85 -9.51
C CYS A 26 11.07 1.29 -9.66
N ASN A 27 10.73 0.38 -8.78
CA ASN A 27 9.43 -0.24 -8.70
C ASN A 27 8.74 0.09 -7.38
N ILE A 28 7.45 0.41 -7.43
CA ILE A 28 6.56 0.56 -6.28
C ILE A 28 5.36 -0.41 -6.38
N GLY A 29 5.30 -1.23 -7.43
CA GLY A 29 4.36 -2.33 -7.55
C GLY A 29 4.61 -3.42 -6.51
N HIS A 30 3.64 -4.28 -6.29
CA HIS A 30 3.66 -5.25 -5.18
C HIS A 30 4.81 -6.27 -5.29
N PHE A 31 5.09 -6.74 -6.50
CA PHE A 31 6.16 -7.72 -6.77
C PHE A 31 7.31 -7.09 -7.55
N ASP A 32 8.46 -7.75 -7.53
CA ASP A 32 9.71 -7.35 -8.18
C ASP A 32 9.78 -7.73 -9.68
N ASN A 33 8.66 -8.09 -10.29
CA ASN A 33 8.57 -8.58 -11.67
C ASN A 33 8.14 -7.52 -12.69
N GLU A 34 7.90 -6.28 -12.29
CA GLU A 34 7.54 -5.20 -13.22
C GLU A 34 8.73 -4.74 -14.08
N ILE A 35 9.94 -4.89 -13.56
CA ILE A 35 11.18 -4.56 -14.26
C ILE A 35 11.93 -5.85 -14.58
N GLN A 36 12.34 -6.04 -15.83
CA GLN A 36 13.13 -7.21 -16.23
C GLN A 36 14.58 -7.13 -15.70
N VAL A 37 14.74 -7.15 -14.37
CA VAL A 37 16.06 -7.04 -13.72
C VAL A 37 16.97 -8.21 -14.09
N GLU A 38 16.40 -9.38 -14.31
CA GLU A 38 17.13 -10.58 -14.74
C GLU A 38 17.97 -10.34 -16.00
N ALA A 39 17.47 -9.53 -16.94
CA ALA A 39 18.19 -9.17 -18.17
C ALA A 39 19.45 -8.33 -17.91
N LEU A 40 19.60 -7.78 -16.72
CA LEU A 40 20.75 -6.96 -16.34
C LEU A 40 21.81 -7.73 -15.54
N ARG A 41 21.56 -8.98 -15.13
CA ARG A 41 22.45 -9.73 -14.22
C ARG A 41 23.86 -9.94 -14.75
N ASN A 42 24.00 -10.06 -16.05
CA ASN A 42 25.33 -10.28 -16.69
C ASN A 42 26.10 -8.99 -16.95
N TYR A 43 25.54 -7.83 -16.58
CA TYR A 43 26.21 -6.54 -16.74
C TYR A 43 27.01 -6.19 -15.49
N LYS A 44 27.82 -5.15 -15.58
CA LYS A 44 28.61 -4.69 -14.46
C LYS A 44 27.73 -3.85 -13.50
N TRP A 45 27.59 -4.35 -12.29
CA TRP A 45 26.90 -3.67 -11.21
C TRP A 45 27.88 -2.99 -10.27
N SER A 46 27.59 -1.76 -9.88
CA SER A 46 28.36 -0.98 -8.90
C SER A 46 27.40 -0.42 -7.87
N GLU A 47 27.53 -0.84 -6.61
CA GLU A 47 26.72 -0.28 -5.53
C GLU A 47 27.24 1.12 -5.19
N ILE A 48 26.40 2.15 -5.42
CA ILE A 48 26.72 3.56 -5.13
C ILE A 48 26.50 3.85 -3.63
N LYS A 49 25.44 3.28 -3.08
CA LYS A 49 25.09 3.26 -1.67
C LYS A 49 24.11 2.10 -1.42
N PRO A 50 23.84 1.72 -0.17
CA PRO A 50 22.95 0.60 0.12
C PRO A 50 21.64 0.67 -0.68
N GLN A 51 21.32 -0.41 -1.40
CA GLN A 51 20.13 -0.56 -2.24
C GLN A 51 20.06 0.38 -3.48
N VAL A 52 21.17 1.00 -3.87
CA VAL A 52 21.27 1.85 -5.07
C VAL A 52 22.43 1.36 -5.94
N HIS A 53 22.11 0.82 -7.10
CA HIS A 53 23.09 0.24 -8.00
C HIS A 53 23.15 1.01 -9.32
N GLU A 54 24.37 1.33 -9.77
CA GLU A 54 24.64 1.77 -11.12
C GLU A 54 25.00 0.53 -11.96
N ILE A 55 24.30 0.35 -13.08
CA ILE A 55 24.45 -0.80 -13.96
C ILE A 55 24.94 -0.30 -15.32
N GLU A 56 26.10 -0.77 -15.74
CA GLU A 56 26.71 -0.40 -17.03
C GLU A 56 26.19 -1.28 -18.16
N LEU A 57 25.50 -0.68 -19.13
CA LEU A 57 24.98 -1.37 -20.30
C LEU A 57 26.08 -1.58 -21.37
N PRO A 58 25.92 -2.53 -22.29
CA PRO A 58 26.91 -2.76 -23.37
C PRO A 58 27.21 -1.55 -24.25
N SER A 59 26.28 -0.60 -24.31
CA SER A 59 26.47 0.67 -25.03
C SER A 59 27.35 1.69 -24.31
N GLY A 60 27.81 1.40 -23.09
CA GLY A 60 28.48 2.35 -22.21
C GLY A 60 27.58 3.27 -21.43
N LYS A 61 26.26 3.30 -21.72
CA LYS A 61 25.27 3.97 -20.89
C LYS A 61 25.12 3.27 -19.53
N ARG A 62 24.66 3.99 -18.56
CA ARG A 62 24.41 3.49 -17.21
C ARG A 62 22.96 3.72 -16.80
N ILE A 63 22.43 2.81 -15.99
CA ILE A 63 21.13 2.94 -15.36
C ILE A 63 21.33 2.89 -13.85
N ILE A 64 20.61 3.72 -13.11
CA ILE A 64 20.58 3.68 -11.65
C ILE A 64 19.31 2.92 -11.23
N LEU A 65 19.48 1.69 -10.74
CA LEU A 65 18.40 0.84 -10.27
C LEU A 65 18.29 0.92 -8.75
N LEU A 66 17.11 1.23 -8.25
CA LEU A 66 16.82 1.30 -6.82
C LEU A 66 16.25 -0.02 -6.32
N ALA A 67 16.65 -0.43 -5.12
CA ALA A 67 16.19 -1.63 -4.41
C ALA A 67 16.24 -2.91 -5.27
N GLU A 68 17.10 -2.97 -6.30
CA GLU A 68 17.20 -4.10 -7.24
C GLU A 68 15.87 -4.48 -7.91
N GLY A 69 14.98 -3.51 -8.13
CA GLY A 69 13.64 -3.73 -8.69
C GLY A 69 12.58 -4.16 -7.69
N ARG A 70 12.95 -4.38 -6.41
CA ARG A 70 11.99 -4.62 -5.33
C ARG A 70 11.29 -3.33 -4.93
N LEU A 71 10.33 -3.41 -4.00
CA LEU A 71 9.57 -2.26 -3.48
C LEU A 71 10.52 -1.15 -2.97
N VAL A 72 10.60 -0.05 -3.71
CA VAL A 72 11.54 1.05 -3.44
C VAL A 72 11.28 1.74 -2.10
N ASN A 73 10.04 1.84 -1.68
CA ASN A 73 9.65 2.44 -0.39
C ASN A 73 10.13 1.62 0.82
N LEU A 74 10.40 0.33 0.64
CA LEU A 74 10.95 -0.53 1.67
C LEU A 74 12.49 -0.62 1.57
N GLY A 75 13.02 -0.73 0.34
CA GLY A 75 14.46 -0.88 0.12
C GLY A 75 15.24 0.43 0.26
N CYS A 76 14.71 1.55 -0.22
CA CYS A 76 15.39 2.85 -0.25
C CYS A 76 14.75 3.92 0.65
N ALA A 77 13.71 3.57 1.41
CA ALA A 77 13.01 4.47 2.34
C ALA A 77 12.60 3.70 3.61
N THR A 78 11.78 4.31 4.45
CA THR A 78 11.37 3.75 5.75
C THR A 78 10.05 2.98 5.73
N GLY A 79 9.41 2.90 4.55
CA GLY A 79 8.07 2.32 4.42
C GLY A 79 6.99 3.18 5.09
N HIS A 80 5.85 2.54 5.42
CA HIS A 80 4.77 3.22 6.13
C HIS A 80 5.09 3.35 7.63
N PRO A 81 4.72 4.48 8.27
CA PRO A 81 4.85 4.61 9.71
C PRO A 81 4.08 3.53 10.47
N SER A 82 4.66 3.03 11.56
CA SER A 82 4.05 1.97 12.39
C SER A 82 2.64 2.33 12.87
N PHE A 83 2.38 3.61 13.15
CA PHE A 83 1.06 4.09 13.54
C PHE A 83 0.00 3.89 12.44
N VAL A 84 0.36 4.15 11.18
CA VAL A 84 -0.55 3.94 10.04
C VAL A 84 -0.82 2.44 9.85
N MET A 85 0.22 1.62 9.91
CA MET A 85 0.08 0.16 9.81
C MET A 85 -0.68 -0.45 10.99
N SER A 86 -0.61 0.15 12.16
CA SER A 86 -1.40 -0.27 13.34
C SER A 86 -2.91 -0.22 13.06
N ALA A 87 -3.40 0.79 12.32
CA ALA A 87 -4.82 0.84 11.93
C ALA A 87 -5.20 -0.36 11.05
N SER A 88 -4.37 -0.67 10.07
CA SER A 88 -4.57 -1.82 9.17
C SER A 88 -4.54 -3.16 9.92
N PHE A 89 -3.55 -3.37 10.76
CA PHE A 89 -3.44 -4.61 11.56
C PHE A 89 -4.57 -4.77 12.57
N THR A 90 -4.99 -3.68 13.22
CA THR A 90 -6.14 -3.71 14.13
C THR A 90 -7.40 -4.12 13.39
N ASN A 91 -7.61 -3.62 12.17
CA ASN A 91 -8.74 -4.00 11.33
C ASN A 91 -8.71 -5.51 11.00
N GLN A 92 -7.55 -6.04 10.61
CA GLN A 92 -7.38 -7.47 10.34
C GLN A 92 -7.69 -8.33 11.58
N VAL A 93 -7.20 -7.94 12.75
CA VAL A 93 -7.46 -8.68 14.01
C VAL A 93 -8.95 -8.63 14.37
N ILE A 94 -9.59 -7.47 14.27
CA ILE A 94 -11.04 -7.33 14.55
C ILE A 94 -11.86 -8.17 13.57
N ALA A 95 -11.49 -8.21 12.30
CA ALA A 95 -12.16 -9.05 11.31
C ALA A 95 -12.05 -10.54 11.66
N GLN A 96 -10.88 -11.00 12.09
CA GLN A 96 -10.70 -12.40 12.53
C GLN A 96 -11.54 -12.73 13.78
N ILE A 97 -11.59 -11.83 14.75
CA ILE A 97 -12.40 -11.98 15.96
C ILE A 97 -13.89 -12.04 15.59
N GLU A 98 -14.35 -11.19 14.67
CA GLU A 98 -15.73 -11.19 14.19
C GLU A 98 -16.08 -12.52 13.53
N LEU A 99 -15.25 -12.99 12.61
CA LEU A 99 -15.45 -14.27 11.94
C LEU A 99 -15.44 -15.45 12.92
N TRP A 100 -14.52 -15.45 13.88
CA TRP A 100 -14.45 -16.51 14.88
C TRP A 100 -15.70 -16.59 15.75
N ASN A 101 -16.15 -15.46 16.27
CA ASN A 101 -17.29 -15.41 17.17
C ASN A 101 -18.64 -15.61 16.46
N ASN A 102 -18.74 -15.20 15.22
CA ASN A 102 -19.98 -15.16 14.45
C ASN A 102 -19.94 -16.05 13.18
N HIS A 103 -19.04 -17.04 13.11
CA HIS A 103 -18.84 -17.88 11.91
C HIS A 103 -20.14 -18.47 11.32
N LYS A 104 -21.12 -18.78 12.16
CA LYS A 104 -22.42 -19.31 11.72
C LYS A 104 -23.27 -18.32 10.90
N LYS A 105 -22.95 -17.01 10.97
CA LYS A 105 -23.66 -15.97 10.21
C LYS A 105 -23.04 -15.75 8.82
N TYR A 106 -21.84 -16.30 8.58
CA TYR A 106 -21.07 -16.09 7.36
C TYR A 106 -21.03 -17.36 6.51
N GLU A 107 -21.35 -17.20 5.24
CA GLU A 107 -21.21 -18.23 4.23
C GLU A 107 -19.79 -18.18 3.63
N ASN A 108 -19.43 -19.16 2.82
CA ASN A 108 -18.14 -19.19 2.12
C ASN A 108 -18.14 -18.20 0.94
N LYS A 109 -18.06 -16.91 1.25
CA LYS A 109 -17.99 -15.80 0.27
C LYS A 109 -17.24 -14.60 0.86
N VAL A 110 -16.94 -13.62 0.02
CA VAL A 110 -16.31 -12.36 0.42
C VAL A 110 -17.35 -11.45 1.07
N TYR A 111 -17.00 -10.88 2.22
CA TYR A 111 -17.80 -9.91 2.95
C TYR A 111 -17.02 -8.62 3.16
N VAL A 112 -17.70 -7.51 3.16
CA VAL A 112 -17.17 -6.24 3.66
C VAL A 112 -17.37 -6.20 5.16
N LEU A 113 -16.35 -5.80 5.92
CA LEU A 113 -16.42 -5.69 7.36
C LEU A 113 -17.55 -4.72 7.78
N PRO A 114 -18.37 -5.09 8.78
CA PRO A 114 -19.40 -4.19 9.31
C PRO A 114 -18.83 -2.84 9.75
N LYS A 115 -19.48 -1.74 9.35
CA LYS A 115 -18.97 -0.37 9.53
C LYS A 115 -18.68 0.01 10.97
N HIS A 116 -19.46 -0.48 11.94
CA HIS A 116 -19.22 -0.25 13.36
C HIS A 116 -17.87 -0.85 13.83
N LEU A 117 -17.37 -1.91 13.19
CA LEU A 117 -16.08 -2.50 13.51
C LEU A 117 -14.94 -1.67 12.90
N ASP A 118 -15.11 -1.16 11.69
CA ASP A 118 -14.17 -0.24 11.07
C ASP A 118 -14.03 1.06 11.88
N GLU A 119 -15.16 1.62 12.33
CA GLU A 119 -15.16 2.80 13.21
C GLU A 119 -14.50 2.52 14.56
N LYS A 120 -14.67 1.32 15.12
CA LYS A 120 -13.95 0.90 16.33
C LYS A 120 -12.43 0.97 16.14
N VAL A 121 -11.92 0.62 14.97
CA VAL A 121 -10.48 0.77 14.64
C VAL A 121 -10.07 2.23 14.75
N ALA A 122 -10.84 3.15 14.16
CA ALA A 122 -10.57 4.59 14.23
C ALA A 122 -10.59 5.09 15.69
N MET A 123 -11.62 4.72 16.45
CA MET A 123 -11.76 5.11 17.86
C MET A 123 -10.58 4.68 18.73
N LEU A 124 -10.05 3.47 18.53
CA LEU A 124 -8.87 2.98 19.25
C LEU A 124 -7.61 3.82 19.01
N HIS A 125 -7.53 4.50 17.85
CA HIS A 125 -6.37 5.29 17.46
C HIS A 125 -6.48 6.78 17.81
N LEU A 126 -7.68 7.31 18.10
CA LEU A 126 -7.91 8.74 18.36
C LEU A 126 -7.05 9.28 19.50
N LYS A 127 -6.94 8.56 20.59
CA LYS A 127 -6.15 8.98 21.76
C LYS A 127 -4.68 9.21 21.40
N LYS A 128 -4.13 8.40 20.52
CA LYS A 128 -2.71 8.49 20.12
C LYS A 128 -2.40 9.77 19.35
N VAL A 129 -3.35 10.27 18.57
CA VAL A 129 -3.22 11.53 17.81
C VAL A 129 -3.79 12.74 18.55
N GLY A 130 -4.20 12.56 19.82
CA GLY A 130 -4.77 13.66 20.62
C GLY A 130 -6.15 14.13 20.14
N ALA A 131 -6.83 13.35 19.30
CA ALA A 131 -8.12 13.68 18.77
C ALA A 131 -9.26 13.21 19.68
N LYS A 132 -10.38 13.94 19.67
CA LYS A 132 -11.61 13.58 20.33
C LYS A 132 -12.75 13.61 19.32
N LEU A 133 -13.56 12.56 19.31
CA LEU A 133 -14.75 12.54 18.49
C LEU A 133 -15.83 13.44 19.13
N THR A 134 -16.38 14.36 18.34
CA THR A 134 -17.53 15.17 18.76
C THR A 134 -18.79 14.32 18.73
N LYS A 135 -19.58 14.38 19.80
CA LYS A 135 -20.90 13.73 19.82
C LYS A 135 -21.87 14.54 18.98
N LEU A 136 -22.54 13.89 18.02
CA LEU A 136 -23.53 14.53 17.18
C LEU A 136 -24.79 14.87 18.00
N SER A 137 -25.38 16.05 17.74
CA SER A 137 -26.75 16.29 18.13
C SER A 137 -27.72 15.48 17.26
N LYS A 138 -28.95 15.28 17.73
CA LYS A 138 -29.97 14.60 16.93
C LYS A 138 -30.19 15.30 15.57
N GLU A 139 -30.25 16.62 15.59
CA GLU A 139 -30.43 17.43 14.37
C GLU A 139 -29.30 17.25 13.38
N GLN A 140 -28.04 17.16 13.87
CA GLN A 140 -26.88 16.89 13.02
C GLN A 140 -26.91 15.47 12.43
N ALA A 141 -27.26 14.50 13.26
CA ALA A 141 -27.37 13.11 12.82
C ALA A 141 -28.48 12.91 11.76
N ASP A 142 -29.65 13.51 12.01
CA ASP A 142 -30.79 13.50 11.08
C ASP A 142 -30.42 14.16 9.74
N TYR A 143 -29.67 15.29 9.78
CA TYR A 143 -29.26 16.02 8.58
C TYR A 143 -28.36 15.20 7.66
N ILE A 144 -27.43 14.42 8.21
CA ILE A 144 -26.51 13.56 7.44
C ILE A 144 -26.98 12.11 7.34
N SER A 145 -28.18 11.80 7.83
CA SER A 145 -28.81 10.48 7.77
C SER A 145 -27.99 9.35 8.42
N VAL A 146 -27.50 9.60 9.63
CA VAL A 146 -26.79 8.61 10.45
C VAL A 146 -27.36 8.56 11.87
N GLU A 147 -27.01 7.53 12.64
CA GLU A 147 -27.34 7.46 14.06
C GLU A 147 -26.39 8.36 14.90
N THR A 148 -26.87 8.90 16.03
CA THR A 148 -26.05 9.76 16.91
C THR A 148 -24.82 9.07 17.49
N GLU A 149 -24.88 7.75 17.65
CA GLU A 149 -23.78 6.93 18.18
C GLU A 149 -23.06 6.12 17.09
N GLY A 150 -23.40 6.40 15.82
CA GLY A 150 -22.85 5.69 14.67
C GLY A 150 -23.63 4.40 14.29
N PRO A 151 -23.24 3.73 13.21
CA PRO A 151 -22.11 4.07 12.36
C PRO A 151 -22.32 5.40 11.61
N PHE A 152 -21.23 6.18 11.49
CA PHE A 152 -21.24 7.53 10.86
C PHE A 152 -21.11 7.50 9.35
N LYS A 153 -20.97 6.31 8.75
CA LYS A 153 -20.95 6.08 7.32
C LYS A 153 -22.25 5.44 6.88
N PRO A 154 -22.95 5.95 5.86
CA PRO A 154 -24.16 5.33 5.33
C PRO A 154 -23.86 3.95 4.71
N ASP A 155 -24.88 3.10 4.60
CA ASP A 155 -24.73 1.75 4.06
C ASP A 155 -24.24 1.73 2.61
N ALA A 156 -24.59 2.76 1.83
CA ALA A 156 -24.13 2.94 0.47
C ALA A 156 -22.66 3.36 0.35
N TYR A 157 -22.00 3.75 1.45
CA TYR A 157 -20.60 4.14 1.44
C TYR A 157 -19.72 2.93 1.11
N ARG A 158 -18.99 3.04 0.02
CA ARG A 158 -18.03 2.03 -0.44
C ARG A 158 -16.61 2.57 -0.32
N TYR A 159 -15.69 1.71 0.11
CA TYR A 159 -14.27 2.03 0.17
C TYR A 159 -13.60 1.89 -1.20
N TYR A 160 -14.22 1.13 -2.10
CA TYR A 160 -13.76 0.87 -3.47
C TYR A 160 -14.98 0.86 -4.39
N GLU A 161 -14.87 1.47 -5.54
CA GLU A 161 -15.73 1.24 -6.70
C GLU A 161 -15.19 0.08 -7.54
#